data_ccba7f1a91ae2601d396b30c87f92a9c
#
_entry.id   ccba7f1a91ae2601d396b30c87f92a9c
#
_cell.length_a   1.000
_cell.length_b   1.000
_cell.length_c   1.000
_cell.angle_alpha   90.00
_cell.angle_beta   90.00
_cell.angle_gamma   90.00
#
_symmetry.space_group_name_H-M   'P 1'
#
loop_
_entity.id
_entity.type
_entity.pdbx_description
1 polymer ?
#
loop_
_entity_poly.entity_id
_entity_poly.type
_entity_poly.pdbx_seq_one_letter_code
_entity_poly.pdbx_strand_id
1 'polypeptide(L)'
;MANIHIQHAHQLGLKKARKIALDWAESAEAKLSMECTYEEGDTYDCVYFKRQGVTGTMFVRADEFEMDVKLGMLLSAFKGRIEDEIKQTLLARL
;
A
#
# COMPACT_ATOMS: atom_id res chain seq x y z
N MET A 1 -8.21 -17.01 -5.78
CA MET A 1 -7.46 -15.98 -5.07
C MET A 1 -6.52 -15.28 -6.04
N ALA A 2 -6.44 -13.96 -5.97
CA ALA A 2 -5.58 -13.18 -6.82
C ALA A 2 -4.57 -12.41 -5.97
N ASN A 3 -3.35 -12.25 -6.50
CA ASN A 3 -2.30 -11.48 -5.85
C ASN A 3 -1.95 -10.27 -6.72
N ILE A 4 -1.72 -9.15 -6.07
CA ILE A 4 -1.27 -7.92 -6.70
C ILE A 4 0.11 -7.61 -6.14
N HIS A 5 1.06 -7.26 -7.02
CA HIS A 5 2.38 -6.84 -6.61
C HIS A 5 2.70 -5.51 -7.29
N ILE A 6 3.01 -4.49 -6.48
CA ILE A 6 3.33 -3.15 -6.98
C ILE A 6 4.72 -2.78 -6.47
N GLN A 7 5.59 -2.35 -7.36
CA GLN A 7 6.88 -1.77 -7.01
C GLN A 7 7.01 -0.42 -7.67
N HIS A 8 7.48 0.57 -6.93
CA HIS A 8 7.69 1.90 -7.45
C HIS A 8 8.98 2.48 -6.87
N ALA A 9 9.97 2.65 -7.71
CA ALA A 9 11.25 3.24 -7.32
C ALA A 9 11.12 4.76 -7.17
N HIS A 10 11.83 5.32 -6.21
CA HIS A 10 11.88 6.75 -5.96
C HIS A 10 13.23 7.14 -5.38
N GLN A 11 13.47 8.44 -5.25
CA GLN A 11 14.71 8.96 -4.67
C GLN A 11 14.42 9.92 -3.52
N LEU A 12 13.37 9.62 -2.74
CA LEU A 12 12.88 10.53 -1.70
C LEU A 12 13.65 10.43 -0.39
N GLY A 13 14.27 9.29 -0.12
CA GLY A 13 14.80 8.97 1.19
C GLY A 13 13.70 8.47 2.12
N LEU A 14 14.11 7.81 3.20
CA LEU A 14 13.15 7.17 4.11
C LEU A 14 12.22 8.17 4.80
N LYS A 15 12.72 9.32 5.21
CA LYS A 15 11.91 10.32 5.92
C LYS A 15 10.71 10.79 5.09
N LYS A 16 10.95 11.14 3.82
CA LYS A 16 9.88 11.57 2.92
C LYS A 16 8.98 10.41 2.52
N ALA A 17 9.56 9.24 2.25
CA ALA A 17 8.81 8.04 1.93
C ALA A 17 7.87 7.65 3.07
N ARG A 18 8.34 7.75 4.31
CA ARG A 18 7.55 7.49 5.51
C ARG A 18 6.34 8.41 5.61
N LYS A 19 6.55 9.70 5.35
CA LYS A 19 5.45 10.68 5.37
C LYS A 19 4.38 10.37 4.33
N ILE A 20 4.81 10.02 3.13
CA ILE A 20 3.91 9.66 2.04
C ILE A 20 3.12 8.40 2.41
N ALA A 21 3.78 7.40 2.98
CA ALA A 21 3.13 6.16 3.39
C ALA A 21 2.12 6.38 4.51
N LEU A 22 2.42 7.25 5.47
CA LEU A 22 1.48 7.60 6.54
C LEU A 22 0.25 8.31 5.97
N ASP A 23 0.43 9.25 5.06
CA ASP A 23 -0.68 9.93 4.40
C ASP A 23 -1.53 8.96 3.59
N TRP A 24 -0.87 8.02 2.91
CA TRP A 24 -1.59 6.98 2.15
C TRP A 24 -2.41 6.09 3.08
N ALA A 25 -1.84 5.66 4.22
CA ALA A 25 -2.54 4.81 5.18
C ALA A 25 -3.77 5.51 5.75
N GLU A 26 -3.65 6.79 6.11
CA GLU A 26 -4.79 7.58 6.58
C GLU A 26 -5.88 7.67 5.52
N SER A 27 -5.50 7.88 4.28
CA SER A 27 -6.44 7.95 3.16
C SER A 27 -7.12 6.60 2.91
N ALA A 28 -6.37 5.51 3.02
CA ALA A 28 -6.92 4.17 2.87
C ALA A 28 -7.95 3.86 3.95
N GLU A 29 -7.70 4.26 5.20
CA GLU A 29 -8.66 4.12 6.28
C GLU A 29 -9.93 4.94 6.02
N ALA A 30 -9.77 6.19 5.60
CA ALA A 30 -10.88 7.09 5.40
C ALA A 30 -11.72 6.78 4.15
N LYS A 31 -11.06 6.43 3.05
CA LYS A 31 -11.72 6.31 1.74
C LYS A 31 -11.98 4.88 1.31
N LEU A 32 -11.15 3.94 1.73
CA LEU A 32 -11.24 2.54 1.32
C LEU A 32 -11.72 1.63 2.45
N SER A 33 -12.02 2.19 3.61
CA SER A 33 -12.48 1.45 4.79
C SER A 33 -11.51 0.35 5.22
N MET A 34 -10.23 0.58 5.04
CA MET A 34 -9.19 -0.37 5.45
C MET A 34 -8.76 -0.13 6.89
N GLU A 35 -8.39 -1.21 7.57
CA GLU A 35 -7.71 -1.14 8.86
C GLU A 35 -6.22 -1.17 8.57
N CYS A 36 -5.49 -0.15 9.01
CA CYS A 36 -4.06 -0.04 8.77
C CYS A 36 -3.28 -0.07 10.08
N THR A 37 -2.17 -0.80 10.07
CA THR A 37 -1.21 -0.83 11.17
C THR A 37 0.14 -0.42 10.61
N TYR A 38 0.77 0.59 11.21
CA TYR A 38 2.05 1.11 10.76
C TYR A 38 3.14 0.73 11.74
N GLU A 39 4.22 0.11 11.23
CA GLU A 39 5.40 -0.25 12.02
C GLU A 39 6.62 0.46 11.47
N GLU A 40 7.19 1.37 12.24
CA GLU A 40 8.43 2.05 11.88
C GLU A 40 9.64 1.19 12.19
N GLY A 41 10.61 1.19 11.28
CA GLY A 41 11.89 0.54 11.48
C GLY A 41 13.05 1.49 11.23
N ASP A 42 14.27 1.03 11.46
CA ASP A 42 15.46 1.85 11.29
C ASP A 42 15.83 2.06 9.81
N THR A 43 15.62 1.02 8.99
CA THR A 43 15.99 1.04 7.58
C THR A 43 14.80 0.99 6.64
N TYR A 44 13.66 0.51 7.12
CA TYR A 44 12.41 0.47 6.36
C TYR A 44 11.21 0.38 7.32
N ASP A 45 10.06 0.74 6.81
CA ASP A 45 8.79 0.64 7.54
C ASP A 45 7.89 -0.39 6.87
N CYS A 46 6.92 -0.90 7.62
CA CYS A 46 5.88 -1.78 7.11
C CYS A 46 4.51 -1.19 7.40
N VAL A 47 3.62 -1.22 6.41
CA VAL A 47 2.21 -0.90 6.61
C VAL A 47 1.41 -2.16 6.32
N TYR A 48 0.67 -2.63 7.31
CA TYR A 48 -0.26 -3.75 7.13
C TYR A 48 -1.65 -3.17 6.96
N PHE A 49 -2.36 -3.58 5.92
CA PHE A 49 -3.71 -3.09 5.69
C PHE A 49 -4.63 -4.25 5.32
N LYS A 50 -5.86 -4.16 5.80
CA LYS A 50 -6.86 -5.19 5.54
C LYS A 50 -8.27 -4.64 5.57
N ARG A 51 -9.12 -5.30 4.82
CA ARG A 51 -10.57 -5.19 4.90
C ARG A 51 -11.13 -6.52 4.43
N GLN A 52 -12.45 -6.70 4.51
CA GLN A 52 -13.06 -7.95 4.06
C GLN A 52 -12.68 -8.21 2.60
N GLY A 53 -12.03 -9.35 2.36
CA GLY A 53 -11.61 -9.77 1.02
C GLY A 53 -10.28 -9.20 0.55
N VAL A 54 -9.62 -8.34 1.35
CA VAL A 54 -8.33 -7.73 0.97
C VAL A 54 -7.37 -7.78 2.14
N THR A 55 -6.16 -8.26 1.90
CA THR A 55 -5.06 -8.23 2.88
C THR A 55 -3.81 -7.78 2.16
N GLY A 56 -3.09 -6.82 2.72
CA GLY A 56 -1.90 -6.32 2.06
C GLY A 56 -0.82 -5.86 3.02
N THR A 57 0.40 -5.75 2.47
CA THR A 57 1.56 -5.24 3.17
C THR A 57 2.29 -4.28 2.22
N MET A 58 2.67 -3.12 2.72
CA MET A 58 3.51 -2.19 1.98
C MET A 58 4.83 -2.02 2.72
N PHE A 59 5.94 -2.27 2.02
CA PHE A 59 7.27 -1.97 2.52
C PHE A 59 7.67 -0.58 2.05
N VAL A 60 8.10 0.25 2.99
CA VAL A 60 8.48 1.64 2.75
C VAL A 60 9.98 1.74 2.92
N ARG A 61 10.71 1.88 1.80
CA ARG A 61 12.16 1.97 1.79
C ARG A 61 12.62 3.35 1.33
N ALA A 62 13.87 3.65 1.54
CA ALA A 62 14.44 4.94 1.15
C ALA A 62 14.39 5.18 -0.37
N ASP A 63 14.36 4.11 -1.15
CA ASP A 63 14.46 4.15 -2.62
C ASP A 63 13.31 3.47 -3.36
N GLU A 64 12.36 2.87 -2.65
CA GLU A 64 11.19 2.27 -3.29
C GLU A 64 10.03 2.04 -2.33
N PHE A 65 8.83 1.95 -2.91
CA PHE A 65 7.66 1.37 -2.26
C PHE A 65 7.42 0.01 -2.90
N GLU A 66 7.17 -0.99 -2.05
CA GLU A 66 6.81 -2.33 -2.52
C GLU A 66 5.55 -2.78 -1.81
N MET A 67 4.57 -3.22 -2.57
CA MET A 67 3.27 -3.57 -2.02
C MET A 67 2.84 -4.94 -2.53
N ASP A 68 2.42 -5.80 -1.60
CA ASP A 68 1.84 -7.09 -1.90
C ASP A 68 0.42 -7.13 -1.36
N VAL A 69 -0.53 -7.45 -2.22
CA VAL A 69 -1.95 -7.48 -1.87
C VAL A 69 -2.54 -8.82 -2.28
N LYS A 70 -3.30 -9.41 -1.37
CA LYS A 70 -4.05 -10.66 -1.63
C LYS A 70 -5.53 -10.34 -1.67
N LEU A 71 -6.19 -10.79 -2.72
CA LEU A 71 -7.62 -10.63 -2.90
C LEU A 71 -8.34 -11.97 -2.70
N GLY A 72 -9.44 -11.93 -1.97
CA GLY A 72 -10.33 -13.07 -1.82
C GLY A 72 -11.03 -13.40 -3.14
N MET A 73 -11.69 -14.56 -3.17
CA MET A 73 -12.29 -15.10 -4.39
C MET A 73 -13.27 -14.14 -5.07
N LEU A 74 -14.10 -13.46 -4.28
CA LEU A 74 -15.10 -12.53 -4.82
C LEU A 74 -14.49 -11.30 -5.47
N LEU A 75 -13.36 -10.81 -4.94
CA LEU A 75 -12.73 -9.61 -5.44
C LEU A 75 -11.69 -9.87 -6.53
N SER A 76 -11.30 -11.12 -6.76
CA SER A 76 -10.30 -11.44 -7.77
C SER A 76 -10.75 -11.09 -9.19
N ALA A 77 -12.06 -11.05 -9.43
CA ALA A 77 -12.61 -10.62 -10.73
C ALA A 77 -12.32 -9.12 -10.99
N PHE A 78 -12.05 -8.34 -9.96
CA PHE A 78 -11.78 -6.91 -10.06
C PHE A 78 -10.30 -6.56 -9.84
N LYS A 79 -9.42 -7.55 -9.96
CA LYS A 79 -7.99 -7.40 -9.68
C LYS A 79 -7.37 -6.18 -10.38
N GLY A 80 -7.58 -6.04 -11.67
CA GLY A 80 -7.00 -4.94 -12.43
C GLY A 80 -7.46 -3.57 -11.95
N ARG A 81 -8.75 -3.45 -11.65
CA ARG A 81 -9.33 -2.19 -11.15
C ARG A 81 -8.81 -1.85 -9.75
N ILE A 82 -8.72 -2.85 -8.88
CA ILE A 82 -8.22 -2.66 -7.51
C ILE A 82 -6.75 -2.26 -7.54
N GLU A 83 -5.95 -2.94 -8.36
CA GLU A 83 -4.55 -2.62 -8.54
C GLU A 83 -4.37 -1.17 -9.01
N ASP A 84 -5.14 -0.74 -10.01
CA ASP A 84 -5.09 0.62 -10.52
C ASP A 84 -5.46 1.65 -9.46
N GLU A 85 -6.50 1.41 -8.68
CA GLU A 85 -6.91 2.32 -7.60
C GLU A 85 -5.83 2.47 -6.54
N ILE A 86 -5.26 1.37 -6.09
CA ILE A 86 -4.20 1.39 -5.08
C ILE A 86 -2.98 2.13 -5.63
N LYS A 87 -2.59 1.82 -6.85
CA LYS A 87 -1.45 2.43 -7.50
C LYS A 87 -1.64 3.94 -7.69
N GLN A 88 -2.81 4.35 -8.16
CA GLN A 88 -3.13 5.77 -8.36
C GLN A 88 -3.15 6.54 -7.05
N THR A 89 -3.71 5.98 -5.98
CA THR A 89 -3.73 6.65 -4.68
C THR A 89 -2.34 6.85 -4.11
N LEU A 90 -1.42 5.91 -4.37
CA LEU A 90 -0.03 6.06 -3.94
C LEU A 90 0.71 7.08 -4.81
N LEU A 91 0.61 6.97 -6.12
CA LEU A 91 1.33 7.84 -7.06
C LEU A 91 0.88 9.30 -6.98
N ALA A 92 -0.38 9.54 -6.64
CA ALA A 92 -0.90 10.90 -6.48
C ALA A 92 -0.20 11.68 -5.36
N ARG A 93 0.50 10.99 -4.46
CA ARG A 93 1.23 11.60 -3.35
C ARG A 93 2.72 11.81 -3.66
N LEU A 94 3.19 11.32 -4.77
CA LEU A 94 4.56 11.49 -5.21
C LEU A 94 4.68 12.70 -6.12
#